data_15cae6d0cfba73d91eabaa1f4c4bb254
#
_entry.id   15cae6d0cfba73d91eabaa1f4c4bb254
#
_cell.length_a   1.000
_cell.length_b   1.000
_cell.length_c   1.000
_cell.angle_alpha   90.00
_cell.angle_beta   90.00
_cell.angle_gamma   90.00
#
_symmetry.space_group_name_H-M   'P 1'
#
loop_
_entity.id
_entity.type
_entity.pdbx_description
1 polymer ?
#
loop_
_entity_poly.entity_id
_entity_poly.type
_entity_poly.pdbx_seq_one_letter_code
_entity_poly.pdbx_strand_id
1 'polypeptide(L)'
;MHRFDYKDTPKKLLTPSIVSQIAALHEYKGKQDLYISAQVDTLSALLEIAKIQSTKASNSIEGIYTSDERLHALVVEKTEPRNRSEEEIAGYREVLTTIHENYEYISIRPNNLLQLHRDLYSFGGKEVGGRFKNTDNIIAETDREGKEHIRFKPVPAFQTPEAIEDLCQAFNEALDKSEYDALLLIPMFVLDFLSIHPFNDGNGRMSRLLTLLLLYRCGYIVGKYISIEMFIEKSKETYYEALKASCIGWHESKNDYQSFTSYYLGVILKAYQEFQDRVEHLHGKTLSKADRIKSIFQKRIGKITKTDISALCPDISISTIERTLKEMLDAGEIQKVGKGRGTGYIVK
;
A
#
# COMPACT_ATOMS: atom_id res chain seq x y z
N MET A 1 26.06 5.83 -14.75
CA MET A 1 24.64 5.68 -14.50
C MET A 1 24.41 4.32 -13.86
N HIS A 2 23.45 4.17 -12.94
CA HIS A 2 23.07 2.89 -12.36
C HIS A 2 22.67 1.90 -13.45
N ARG A 3 23.10 0.63 -13.32
CA ARG A 3 22.73 -0.43 -14.25
C ARG A 3 21.57 -1.23 -13.66
N PHE A 4 20.43 -1.25 -14.34
CA PHE A 4 19.25 -2.02 -13.96
C PHE A 4 19.45 -3.51 -14.29
N ASP A 5 20.14 -4.23 -13.40
CA ASP A 5 20.46 -5.65 -13.58
C ASP A 5 19.36 -6.55 -13.01
N TYR A 6 18.31 -6.74 -13.78
CA TYR A 6 17.20 -7.65 -13.47
C TYR A 6 17.47 -9.10 -13.92
N LYS A 7 18.68 -9.36 -14.44
CA LYS A 7 19.09 -10.71 -14.87
C LYS A 7 19.86 -11.47 -13.78
N ASP A 8 20.86 -10.84 -13.17
CA ASP A 8 21.74 -11.52 -12.23
C ASP A 8 21.45 -11.12 -10.77
N THR A 9 20.96 -9.92 -10.53
CA THR A 9 20.67 -9.42 -9.19
C THR A 9 19.54 -10.19 -8.47
N PRO A 10 18.41 -10.57 -9.11
CA PRO A 10 17.35 -11.31 -8.40
C PRO A 10 17.83 -12.64 -7.81
N LYS A 11 18.82 -13.29 -8.40
CA LYS A 11 19.42 -14.50 -7.90
C LYS A 11 20.04 -14.34 -6.50
N LYS A 12 20.58 -13.15 -6.21
CA LYS A 12 21.18 -12.84 -4.90
C LYS A 12 20.13 -12.66 -3.80
N LEU A 13 18.88 -12.41 -4.18
CA LEU A 13 17.75 -12.21 -3.25
C LEU A 13 17.13 -13.54 -2.78
N LEU A 14 17.51 -14.69 -3.38
CA LEU A 14 16.96 -16.00 -3.05
C LEU A 14 17.52 -16.51 -1.71
N THR A 15 17.30 -15.76 -0.63
CA THR A 15 17.61 -16.21 0.73
C THR A 15 16.50 -17.09 1.28
N PRO A 16 16.77 -17.97 2.27
CA PRO A 16 15.74 -18.84 2.86
C PRO A 16 14.50 -18.07 3.35
N SER A 17 14.69 -16.88 3.91
CA SER A 17 13.61 -16.03 4.39
C SER A 17 12.72 -15.51 3.24
N ILE A 18 13.32 -14.96 2.18
CA ILE A 18 12.60 -14.46 1.00
C ILE A 18 11.89 -15.58 0.28
N VAL A 19 12.54 -16.73 0.10
CA VAL A 19 11.92 -17.93 -0.52
C VAL A 19 10.70 -18.39 0.28
N SER A 20 10.80 -18.42 1.62
CA SER A 20 9.66 -18.75 2.49
C SER A 20 8.49 -17.75 2.35
N GLN A 21 8.79 -16.43 2.28
CA GLN A 21 7.77 -15.42 2.07
C GLN A 21 7.08 -15.57 0.71
N ILE A 22 7.85 -15.81 -0.36
CA ILE A 22 7.32 -16.04 -1.72
C ILE A 22 6.42 -17.28 -1.73
N ALA A 23 6.87 -18.38 -1.15
CA ALA A 23 6.07 -19.61 -1.08
C ALA A 23 4.72 -19.39 -0.38
N ALA A 24 4.71 -18.68 0.75
CA ALA A 24 3.49 -18.31 1.45
C ALA A 24 2.58 -17.40 0.61
N LEU A 25 3.16 -16.42 -0.10
CA LEU A 25 2.38 -15.53 -0.98
C LEU A 25 1.75 -16.27 -2.16
N HIS A 26 2.44 -17.24 -2.75
CA HIS A 26 1.86 -18.12 -3.76
C HIS A 26 0.69 -18.97 -3.24
N GLU A 27 0.81 -19.48 -2.00
CA GLU A 27 -0.30 -20.20 -1.35
C GLU A 27 -1.51 -19.30 -1.19
N TYR A 28 -1.32 -18.06 -0.70
CA TYR A 28 -2.39 -17.09 -0.56
C TYR A 28 -2.99 -16.67 -1.90
N LYS A 29 -2.16 -16.47 -2.93
CA LYS A 29 -2.63 -16.17 -4.29
C LYS A 29 -3.52 -17.31 -4.81
N GLY A 30 -3.15 -18.56 -4.60
CA GLY A 30 -3.97 -19.71 -4.99
C GLY A 30 -5.33 -19.76 -4.28
N LYS A 31 -5.41 -19.31 -3.02
CA LYS A 31 -6.66 -19.20 -2.26
C LYS A 31 -7.51 -17.98 -2.65
N GLN A 32 -6.90 -16.93 -3.17
CA GLN A 32 -7.54 -15.65 -3.50
C GLN A 32 -8.75 -15.81 -4.41
N ASP A 33 -8.62 -16.60 -5.48
CA ASP A 33 -9.68 -16.79 -6.46
C ASP A 33 -10.89 -17.53 -5.86
N LEU A 34 -10.63 -18.46 -4.93
CA LEU A 34 -11.69 -19.14 -4.18
C LEU A 34 -12.48 -18.16 -3.30
N TYR A 35 -11.79 -17.23 -2.65
CA TYR A 35 -12.44 -16.21 -1.83
C TYR A 35 -13.24 -15.20 -2.68
N ILE A 36 -12.70 -14.81 -3.84
CA ILE A 36 -13.33 -13.84 -4.73
C ILE A 36 -14.61 -14.43 -5.35
N SER A 37 -14.58 -15.67 -5.80
CA SER A 37 -15.74 -16.31 -6.41
C SER A 37 -16.89 -16.63 -5.44
N ALA A 38 -16.57 -16.79 -4.16
CA ALA A 38 -17.55 -17.20 -3.15
C ALA A 38 -18.41 -16.06 -2.56
N GLN A 39 -18.04 -14.76 -2.70
CA GLN A 39 -18.64 -13.68 -1.92
C GLN A 39 -18.64 -12.28 -2.58
N VAL A 40 -19.30 -12.11 -3.70
CA VAL A 40 -19.33 -10.84 -4.45
C VAL A 40 -19.80 -9.64 -3.62
N ASP A 41 -20.88 -9.77 -2.85
CA ASP A 41 -21.44 -8.64 -2.06
C ASP A 41 -20.52 -8.19 -0.93
N THR A 42 -19.84 -9.14 -0.29
CA THR A 42 -18.91 -8.90 0.81
C THR A 42 -17.65 -8.19 0.32
N LEU A 43 -17.16 -8.59 -0.85
CA LEU A 43 -15.97 -8.01 -1.45
C LEU A 43 -16.18 -6.57 -1.89
N SER A 44 -17.40 -6.20 -2.29
CA SER A 44 -17.76 -4.81 -2.64
C SER A 44 -17.55 -3.87 -1.44
N ALA A 45 -17.97 -4.29 -0.25
CA ALA A 45 -17.76 -3.50 0.99
C ALA A 45 -16.27 -3.41 1.37
N LEU A 46 -15.51 -4.49 1.22
CA LEU A 46 -14.07 -4.48 1.48
C LEU A 46 -13.33 -3.56 0.50
N LEU A 47 -13.71 -3.58 -0.78
CA LEU A 47 -13.12 -2.72 -1.82
C LEU A 47 -13.32 -1.22 -1.49
N GLU A 48 -14.52 -0.82 -1.06
CA GLU A 48 -14.79 0.57 -0.68
C GLU A 48 -13.96 0.99 0.53
N ILE A 49 -13.92 0.17 1.58
CA ILE A 49 -13.10 0.42 2.77
C ILE A 49 -11.62 0.51 2.41
N ALA A 50 -11.12 -0.41 1.58
CA ALA A 50 -9.73 -0.40 1.16
C ALA A 50 -9.39 0.87 0.37
N LYS A 51 -10.26 1.34 -0.53
CA LYS A 51 -10.06 2.61 -1.24
C LYS A 51 -9.91 3.80 -0.29
N ILE A 52 -10.77 3.90 0.72
CA ILE A 52 -10.70 4.97 1.73
C ILE A 52 -9.37 4.86 2.51
N GLN A 53 -9.03 3.66 2.99
CA GLN A 53 -7.82 3.42 3.77
C GLN A 53 -6.55 3.67 2.97
N SER A 54 -6.48 3.22 1.72
CA SER A 54 -5.33 3.42 0.83
C SER A 54 -5.13 4.91 0.51
N THR A 55 -6.23 5.60 0.18
CA THR A 55 -6.18 7.05 -0.07
C THR A 55 -5.72 7.81 1.17
N LYS A 56 -6.24 7.48 2.36
CA LYS A 56 -5.83 8.10 3.62
C LYS A 56 -4.36 7.85 3.91
N ALA A 57 -3.96 6.58 3.95
CA ALA A 57 -2.64 6.17 4.39
C ALA A 57 -1.53 6.68 3.47
N SER A 58 -1.71 6.57 2.15
CA SER A 58 -0.69 7.03 1.20
C SER A 58 -0.46 8.54 1.27
N ASN A 59 -1.52 9.33 1.47
CA ASN A 59 -1.38 10.79 1.64
C ASN A 59 -0.82 11.16 3.02
N SER A 60 -1.23 10.45 4.08
CA SER A 60 -0.73 10.64 5.45
C SER A 60 0.79 10.40 5.57
N ILE A 61 1.34 9.42 4.85
CA ILE A 61 2.79 9.16 4.78
C ILE A 61 3.54 10.43 4.32
N GLU A 62 2.96 11.19 3.39
CA GLU A 62 3.53 12.45 2.85
C GLU A 62 3.13 13.70 3.66
N GLY A 63 2.42 13.52 4.79
CA GLY A 63 1.99 14.65 5.62
C GLY A 63 0.75 15.40 5.10
N ILE A 64 -0.02 14.78 4.20
CA ILE A 64 -1.24 15.36 3.61
C ILE A 64 -2.44 14.80 4.35
N TYR A 65 -3.25 15.67 4.95
CA TYR A 65 -4.37 15.29 5.82
C TYR A 65 -5.64 16.06 5.51
N THR A 66 -6.79 15.42 5.81
CA THR A 66 -8.11 16.05 5.93
C THR A 66 -8.90 15.38 7.05
N SER A 67 -10.09 15.88 7.40
CA SER A 67 -10.95 15.21 8.38
C SER A 67 -11.52 13.90 7.83
N ASP A 68 -11.90 12.97 8.73
CA ASP A 68 -12.46 11.69 8.31
C ASP A 68 -13.78 11.86 7.53
N GLU A 69 -14.60 12.86 7.88
CA GLU A 69 -15.84 13.19 7.16
C GLU A 69 -15.53 13.69 5.74
N ARG A 70 -14.52 14.57 5.60
CA ARG A 70 -14.11 15.09 4.28
C ARG A 70 -13.44 14.03 3.44
N LEU A 71 -12.64 13.16 4.06
CA LEU A 71 -12.03 12.04 3.36
C LEU A 71 -13.12 11.12 2.77
N HIS A 72 -14.15 10.79 3.56
CA HIS A 72 -15.28 9.98 3.09
C HIS A 72 -16.00 10.68 1.91
N ALA A 73 -16.32 11.96 2.07
CA ALA A 73 -16.97 12.75 1.02
C ALA A 73 -16.14 12.81 -0.28
N LEU A 74 -14.81 12.97 -0.16
CA LEU A 74 -13.91 12.97 -1.31
C LEU A 74 -13.80 11.61 -1.99
N VAL A 75 -13.72 10.52 -1.23
CA VAL A 75 -13.45 9.18 -1.78
C VAL A 75 -14.72 8.50 -2.27
N VAL A 76 -15.81 8.56 -1.51
CA VAL A 76 -17.07 7.84 -1.79
C VAL A 76 -18.03 8.71 -2.59
N GLU A 77 -18.28 9.93 -2.12
CA GLU A 77 -19.26 10.84 -2.73
C GLU A 77 -18.67 11.67 -3.88
N LYS A 78 -17.35 11.63 -4.06
CA LYS A 78 -16.59 12.36 -5.10
C LYS A 78 -16.88 13.86 -5.11
N THR A 79 -17.01 14.44 -3.91
CA THR A 79 -17.22 15.89 -3.76
C THR A 79 -16.00 16.69 -4.21
N GLU A 80 -16.22 17.95 -4.62
CA GLU A 80 -15.14 18.85 -5.03
C GLU A 80 -14.16 19.13 -3.86
N PRO A 81 -12.83 19.11 -4.12
CA PRO A 81 -11.83 19.49 -3.13
C PRO A 81 -11.89 20.99 -2.80
N ARG A 82 -11.59 21.36 -1.55
CA ARG A 82 -11.68 22.73 -1.03
C ARG A 82 -10.32 23.41 -0.84
N ASN A 83 -9.25 22.64 -0.85
CA ASN A 83 -7.90 23.10 -0.65
C ASN A 83 -6.89 22.14 -1.28
N ARG A 84 -5.62 22.54 -1.32
CA ARG A 84 -4.54 21.75 -1.92
C ARG A 84 -4.44 20.33 -1.37
N SER A 85 -4.54 20.13 -0.06
CA SER A 85 -4.48 18.77 0.52
C SER A 85 -5.62 17.88 0.02
N GLU A 86 -6.82 18.43 -0.11
CA GLU A 86 -7.98 17.70 -0.65
C GLU A 86 -7.85 17.45 -2.15
N GLU A 87 -7.23 18.36 -2.92
CA GLU A 87 -6.91 18.16 -4.35
C GLU A 87 -5.96 16.98 -4.52
N GLU A 88 -4.92 16.89 -3.71
CA GLU A 88 -3.95 15.81 -3.74
C GLU A 88 -4.57 14.46 -3.30
N ILE A 89 -5.48 14.47 -2.33
CA ILE A 89 -6.26 13.30 -1.89
C ILE A 89 -7.20 12.84 -3.02
N ALA A 90 -7.91 13.76 -3.66
CA ALA A 90 -8.82 13.46 -4.77
C ALA A 90 -8.07 12.90 -5.98
N GLY A 91 -6.92 13.47 -6.33
CA GLY A 91 -6.05 12.96 -7.39
C GLY A 91 -5.56 11.54 -7.11
N TYR A 92 -5.11 11.26 -5.88
CA TYR A 92 -4.72 9.89 -5.50
C TYR A 92 -5.88 8.90 -5.66
N ARG A 93 -7.08 9.24 -5.20
CA ARG A 93 -8.30 8.44 -5.37
C ARG A 93 -8.56 8.11 -6.85
N GLU A 94 -8.44 9.10 -7.76
CA GLU A 94 -8.68 8.88 -9.19
C GLU A 94 -7.68 7.88 -9.78
N VAL A 95 -6.38 8.06 -9.51
CA VAL A 95 -5.36 7.13 -10.00
C VAL A 95 -5.53 5.74 -9.40
N LEU A 96 -5.84 5.64 -8.11
CA LEU A 96 -6.13 4.36 -7.45
C LEU A 96 -7.32 3.67 -8.11
N THR A 97 -8.40 4.40 -8.41
CA THR A 97 -9.58 3.86 -9.09
C THR A 97 -9.24 3.39 -10.50
N THR A 98 -8.48 4.19 -11.25
CA THR A 98 -8.01 3.82 -12.60
C THR A 98 -7.20 2.53 -12.57
N ILE A 99 -6.29 2.37 -11.62
CA ILE A 99 -5.49 1.14 -11.45
C ILE A 99 -6.40 -0.03 -11.08
N HIS A 100 -7.33 0.13 -10.12
CA HIS A 100 -8.24 -0.93 -9.70
C HIS A 100 -9.10 -1.47 -10.86
N GLU A 101 -9.50 -0.62 -11.78
CA GLU A 101 -10.43 -0.95 -12.87
C GLU A 101 -9.70 -1.36 -14.15
N ASN A 102 -8.50 -0.80 -14.42
CA ASN A 102 -7.86 -0.87 -15.73
C ASN A 102 -6.41 -1.39 -15.71
N TYR A 103 -5.92 -1.98 -14.62
CA TYR A 103 -4.52 -2.42 -14.49
C TYR A 103 -4.03 -3.33 -15.63
N GLU A 104 -4.91 -4.13 -16.24
CA GLU A 104 -4.57 -5.03 -17.34
C GLU A 104 -4.11 -4.25 -18.59
N TYR A 105 -4.67 -3.06 -18.81
CA TYR A 105 -4.40 -2.22 -19.99
C TYR A 105 -3.28 -1.19 -19.76
N ILE A 106 -2.81 -1.00 -18.53
CA ILE A 106 -1.77 -0.03 -18.20
C ILE A 106 -0.40 -0.73 -18.28
N SER A 107 0.30 -0.55 -19.41
CA SER A 107 1.67 -1.07 -19.59
C SER A 107 2.70 -0.23 -18.83
N ILE A 108 3.81 -0.87 -18.42
CA ILE A 108 4.89 -0.21 -17.69
C ILE A 108 5.82 0.47 -18.70
N ARG A 109 5.50 1.73 -19.01
CA ARG A 109 6.22 2.59 -19.97
C ARG A 109 6.25 4.02 -19.46
N PRO A 110 7.27 4.83 -19.81
CA PRO A 110 7.38 6.22 -19.36
C PRO A 110 6.13 7.04 -19.58
N ASN A 111 5.50 6.94 -20.74
CA ASN A 111 4.28 7.71 -21.07
C ASN A 111 3.11 7.39 -20.14
N ASN A 112 2.94 6.13 -19.73
CA ASN A 112 1.89 5.75 -18.79
C ASN A 112 2.21 6.21 -17.37
N LEU A 113 3.48 6.18 -16.97
CA LEU A 113 3.91 6.75 -15.69
C LEU A 113 3.64 8.26 -15.65
N LEU A 114 3.95 8.97 -16.75
CA LEU A 114 3.65 10.39 -16.89
C LEU A 114 2.14 10.66 -16.86
N GLN A 115 1.33 9.80 -17.50
CA GLN A 115 -0.12 9.93 -17.48
C GLN A 115 -0.68 9.74 -16.06
N LEU A 116 -0.30 8.67 -15.37
CA LEU A 116 -0.72 8.44 -13.97
C LEU A 116 -0.30 9.60 -13.05
N HIS A 117 0.90 10.15 -13.26
CA HIS A 117 1.34 11.32 -12.50
C HIS A 117 0.56 12.59 -12.88
N ARG A 118 0.13 12.76 -14.14
CA ARG A 118 -0.77 13.85 -14.53
C ARG A 118 -2.11 13.73 -13.83
N ASP A 119 -2.65 12.53 -13.79
CA ASP A 119 -3.95 12.27 -13.17
C ASP A 119 -3.91 12.45 -11.65
N LEU A 120 -2.75 12.15 -11.01
CA LEU A 120 -2.51 12.42 -9.58
C LEU A 120 -2.64 13.91 -9.22
N TYR A 121 -2.37 14.80 -10.16
CA TYR A 121 -2.46 16.26 -9.98
C TYR A 121 -3.61 16.90 -10.77
N SER A 122 -4.59 16.10 -11.21
CA SER A 122 -5.70 16.58 -12.08
C SER A 122 -6.62 17.60 -11.41
N PHE A 123 -6.70 17.62 -10.09
CA PHE A 123 -7.50 18.57 -9.31
C PHE A 123 -6.73 19.85 -8.92
N GLY A 124 -5.40 19.83 -9.01
CA GLY A 124 -4.53 20.97 -8.76
C GLY A 124 -4.16 21.70 -10.03
N GLY A 125 -3.26 22.68 -9.93
CA GLY A 125 -2.77 23.43 -11.08
C GLY A 125 -2.07 22.53 -12.12
N LYS A 126 -2.40 22.73 -13.39
CA LYS A 126 -1.95 21.91 -14.53
C LYS A 126 -0.44 21.81 -14.74
N GLU A 127 0.37 22.57 -14.01
CA GLU A 127 1.81 22.70 -14.26
C GLU A 127 2.66 21.61 -13.60
N VAL A 128 2.17 20.93 -12.56
CA VAL A 128 2.95 19.97 -11.75
C VAL A 128 2.91 18.57 -12.32
N GLY A 129 1.77 18.13 -12.84
CA GLY A 129 1.54 16.74 -13.24
C GLY A 129 2.03 16.37 -14.64
N GLY A 130 2.47 15.12 -14.81
CA GLY A 130 2.75 14.54 -16.13
C GLY A 130 4.04 14.98 -16.78
N ARG A 131 5.01 15.46 -16.02
CA ARG A 131 6.35 15.87 -16.51
C ARG A 131 7.42 15.34 -15.56
N PHE A 132 8.54 14.94 -16.14
CA PHE A 132 9.73 14.66 -15.34
C PHE A 132 10.25 15.95 -14.69
N LYS A 133 10.98 15.79 -13.60
CA LYS A 133 11.62 16.91 -12.89
C LYS A 133 12.54 17.70 -13.83
N ASN A 134 12.55 18.99 -13.64
CA ASN A 134 13.37 19.93 -14.41
C ASN A 134 14.55 20.51 -13.62
N THR A 135 14.58 20.21 -12.33
CA THR A 135 15.66 20.60 -11.41
C THR A 135 16.09 19.39 -10.60
N ASP A 136 17.36 19.35 -10.21
CA ASP A 136 17.86 18.31 -9.33
C ASP A 136 17.21 18.43 -7.95
N ASN A 137 16.76 17.30 -7.43
CA ASN A 137 16.20 17.22 -6.08
C ASN A 137 17.13 16.43 -5.16
N ILE A 138 16.95 16.60 -3.87
CA ILE A 138 17.62 15.86 -2.83
C ILE A 138 16.57 15.22 -1.92
N ILE A 139 16.90 14.08 -1.36
CA ILE A 139 16.11 13.47 -0.28
C ILE A 139 16.87 13.74 1.01
N ALA A 140 16.29 14.59 1.85
CA ALA A 140 16.84 14.94 3.15
C ALA A 140 16.15 14.18 4.27
N GLU A 141 16.84 14.00 5.38
CA GLU A 141 16.29 13.55 6.66
C GLU A 141 16.72 14.53 7.76
N THR A 142 15.83 14.75 8.73
CA THR A 142 16.12 15.57 9.89
C THR A 142 16.49 14.64 11.05
N ASP A 143 17.66 14.85 11.68
CA ASP A 143 18.07 14.08 12.83
C ASP A 143 17.31 14.49 14.11
N ARG A 144 17.61 13.80 15.23
CA ARG A 144 16.99 14.08 16.53
C ARG A 144 17.32 15.48 17.09
N GLU A 145 18.37 16.12 16.57
CA GLU A 145 18.83 17.45 16.96
C GLU A 145 18.23 18.55 16.07
N GLY A 146 17.37 18.17 15.07
CA GLY A 146 16.73 19.09 14.14
C GLY A 146 17.60 19.53 12.97
N LYS A 147 18.75 18.89 12.74
CA LYS A 147 19.66 19.18 11.63
C LYS A 147 19.32 18.35 10.40
N GLU A 148 19.21 19.02 9.27
CA GLU A 148 18.99 18.35 7.97
C GLU A 148 20.29 17.72 7.46
N HIS A 149 20.18 16.46 7.02
CA HIS A 149 21.24 15.72 6.33
C HIS A 149 20.71 15.18 5.00
N ILE A 150 21.54 15.25 3.96
CA ILE A 150 21.20 14.64 2.68
C ILE A 150 21.28 13.13 2.88
N ARG A 151 20.11 12.46 2.80
CA ARG A 151 20.01 11.01 2.87
C ARG A 151 20.37 10.35 1.54
N PHE A 152 19.90 10.91 0.43
CA PHE A 152 20.14 10.38 -0.90
C PHE A 152 20.07 11.51 -1.95
N LYS A 153 20.89 11.42 -2.99
CA LYS A 153 20.83 12.30 -4.16
C LYS A 153 20.27 11.49 -5.32
N PRO A 154 19.03 11.72 -5.77
CA PRO A 154 18.45 11.03 -6.92
C PRO A 154 19.21 11.30 -8.23
N VAL A 155 18.83 10.58 -9.27
CA VAL A 155 19.35 10.80 -10.64
C VAL A 155 19.15 12.27 -11.04
N PRO A 156 20.14 12.95 -11.65
CA PRO A 156 19.99 14.31 -12.13
C PRO A 156 18.82 14.50 -13.10
N ALA A 157 18.22 15.69 -13.12
CA ALA A 157 17.03 15.96 -13.91
C ALA A 157 17.22 15.64 -15.39
N PHE A 158 18.37 16.01 -15.99
CA PHE A 158 18.64 15.80 -17.41
C PHE A 158 18.79 14.30 -17.80
N GLN A 159 19.13 13.42 -16.84
CA GLN A 159 19.27 11.97 -17.06
C GLN A 159 17.98 11.21 -16.72
N THR A 160 17.01 11.85 -16.07
CA THR A 160 15.79 11.19 -15.58
C THR A 160 14.97 10.51 -16.69
N PRO A 161 14.74 11.12 -17.88
CA PRO A 161 13.97 10.46 -18.94
C PRO A 161 14.60 9.14 -19.39
N GLU A 162 15.92 9.13 -19.62
CA GLU A 162 16.66 7.94 -20.03
C GLU A 162 16.63 6.86 -18.93
N ALA A 163 16.88 7.26 -17.68
CA ALA A 163 16.85 6.33 -16.55
C ALA A 163 15.49 5.64 -16.36
N ILE A 164 14.38 6.35 -16.59
CA ILE A 164 13.02 5.75 -16.53
C ILE A 164 12.75 4.83 -17.73
N GLU A 165 13.23 5.19 -18.94
CA GLU A 165 13.12 4.31 -20.11
C GLU A 165 13.88 2.99 -19.85
N ASP A 166 15.13 3.08 -19.43
CA ASP A 166 15.99 1.92 -19.13
C ASP A 166 15.39 1.05 -18.02
N LEU A 167 14.85 1.66 -16.93
CA LEU A 167 14.17 0.95 -15.87
C LEU A 167 12.96 0.18 -16.39
N CYS A 168 12.09 0.84 -17.15
CA CYS A 168 10.89 0.21 -17.70
C CYS A 168 11.25 -0.94 -18.66
N GLN A 169 12.25 -0.74 -19.52
CA GLN A 169 12.70 -1.76 -20.45
C GLN A 169 13.26 -2.98 -19.70
N ALA A 170 14.21 -2.78 -18.78
CA ALA A 170 14.84 -3.85 -18.02
C ALA A 170 13.82 -4.67 -17.24
N PHE A 171 12.85 -4.01 -16.60
CA PHE A 171 11.78 -4.67 -15.86
C PHE A 171 10.86 -5.50 -16.77
N ASN A 172 10.39 -4.94 -17.89
CA ASN A 172 9.51 -5.68 -18.81
C ASN A 172 10.23 -6.88 -19.41
N GLU A 173 11.51 -6.73 -19.85
CA GLU A 173 12.30 -7.85 -20.35
C GLU A 173 12.48 -8.98 -19.34
N ALA A 174 12.63 -8.63 -18.05
CA ALA A 174 12.76 -9.62 -16.98
C ALA A 174 11.44 -10.36 -16.73
N LEU A 175 10.30 -9.63 -16.73
CA LEU A 175 8.97 -10.24 -16.61
C LEU A 175 8.65 -11.17 -17.78
N ASP A 176 8.93 -10.73 -19.02
CA ASP A 176 8.64 -11.52 -20.23
C ASP A 176 9.46 -12.82 -20.26
N LYS A 177 10.71 -12.80 -19.78
CA LYS A 177 11.55 -14.00 -19.67
C LYS A 177 11.08 -14.99 -18.61
N SER A 178 10.38 -14.50 -17.59
CA SER A 178 9.84 -15.31 -16.48
C SER A 178 10.90 -16.19 -15.78
N GLU A 179 12.18 -15.79 -15.77
CA GLU A 179 13.25 -16.51 -15.09
C GLU A 179 13.15 -16.41 -13.57
N TYR A 180 12.60 -15.31 -13.07
CA TYR A 180 12.44 -15.01 -11.65
C TYR A 180 10.99 -14.65 -11.33
N ASP A 181 10.63 -14.91 -10.07
CA ASP A 181 9.32 -14.54 -9.56
C ASP A 181 9.12 -13.03 -9.60
N ALA A 182 7.94 -12.60 -10.05
CA ALA A 182 7.56 -11.18 -10.07
C ALA A 182 7.66 -10.51 -8.69
N LEU A 183 7.46 -11.26 -7.61
CA LEU A 183 7.60 -10.78 -6.24
C LEU A 183 9.05 -10.37 -5.88
N LEU A 184 10.06 -10.81 -6.62
CA LEU A 184 11.43 -10.29 -6.51
C LEU A 184 11.61 -9.02 -7.34
N LEU A 185 11.05 -9.02 -8.56
CA LEU A 185 11.27 -7.93 -9.52
C LEU A 185 10.51 -6.65 -9.14
N ILE A 186 9.30 -6.79 -8.57
CA ILE A 186 8.45 -5.63 -8.21
C ILE A 186 9.13 -4.73 -7.15
N PRO A 187 9.62 -5.23 -6.01
CA PRO A 187 10.32 -4.39 -5.03
C PRO A 187 11.58 -3.75 -5.60
N MET A 188 12.33 -4.45 -6.47
CA MET A 188 13.49 -3.87 -7.16
C MET A 188 13.06 -2.67 -8.01
N PHE A 189 12.03 -2.81 -8.84
CA PHE A 189 11.49 -1.72 -9.65
C PHE A 189 11.06 -0.52 -8.79
N VAL A 190 10.37 -0.76 -7.70
CA VAL A 190 9.90 0.30 -6.80
C VAL A 190 11.06 1.04 -6.14
N LEU A 191 12.10 0.31 -5.71
CA LEU A 191 13.31 0.92 -5.15
C LEU A 191 14.05 1.76 -6.19
N ASP A 192 14.23 1.24 -7.41
CA ASP A 192 14.89 1.94 -8.50
C ASP A 192 14.11 3.18 -8.92
N PHE A 193 12.78 3.09 -9.03
CA PHE A 193 11.91 4.24 -9.27
C PHE A 193 12.09 5.33 -8.19
N LEU A 194 12.12 4.95 -6.92
CA LEU A 194 12.33 5.88 -5.80
C LEU A 194 13.75 6.47 -5.81
N SER A 195 14.75 5.73 -6.27
CA SER A 195 16.13 6.19 -6.38
C SER A 195 16.33 7.12 -7.59
N ILE A 196 15.63 6.90 -8.68
CA ILE A 196 15.57 7.86 -9.81
C ILE A 196 14.85 9.14 -9.37
N HIS A 197 13.76 8.99 -8.61
CA HIS A 197 12.92 10.08 -8.12
C HIS A 197 12.46 11.01 -9.24
N PRO A 198 11.69 10.50 -10.22
CA PRO A 198 11.56 11.14 -11.53
C PRO A 198 10.75 12.44 -11.55
N PHE A 199 10.00 12.76 -10.51
CA PHE A 199 9.12 13.92 -10.46
C PHE A 199 9.61 14.97 -9.47
N ASN A 200 9.17 16.22 -9.63
CA ASN A 200 9.45 17.27 -8.65
C ASN A 200 8.72 17.00 -7.32
N ASP A 201 7.53 16.37 -7.37
CA ASP A 201 6.70 15.99 -6.23
C ASP A 201 5.89 14.73 -6.55
N GLY A 202 5.34 14.04 -5.53
CA GLY A 202 4.46 12.88 -5.69
C GLY A 202 5.16 11.54 -5.93
N ASN A 203 6.49 11.46 -5.87
CA ASN A 203 7.23 10.22 -6.11
C ASN A 203 6.85 9.09 -5.14
N GLY A 204 6.66 9.40 -3.86
CA GLY A 204 6.24 8.43 -2.86
C GLY A 204 4.84 7.88 -3.14
N ARG A 205 3.88 8.74 -3.45
CA ARG A 205 2.51 8.32 -3.81
C ARG A 205 2.51 7.50 -5.10
N MET A 206 3.25 7.94 -6.12
CA MET A 206 3.42 7.20 -7.37
C MET A 206 4.05 5.83 -7.14
N SER A 207 5.08 5.70 -6.32
CA SER A 207 5.71 4.40 -6.03
C SER A 207 4.73 3.40 -5.39
N ARG A 208 3.83 3.85 -4.50
CA ARG A 208 2.80 3.00 -3.89
C ARG A 208 1.70 2.63 -4.89
N LEU A 209 1.26 3.57 -5.73
CA LEU A 209 0.33 3.27 -6.82
C LEU A 209 0.92 2.30 -7.85
N LEU A 210 2.19 2.48 -8.22
CA LEU A 210 2.91 1.56 -9.10
C LEU A 210 3.07 0.17 -8.47
N THR A 211 3.28 0.09 -7.16
CA THR A 211 3.29 -1.20 -6.45
C THR A 211 1.97 -1.96 -6.66
N LEU A 212 0.83 -1.29 -6.49
CA LEU A 212 -0.48 -1.92 -6.73
C LEU A 212 -0.65 -2.35 -8.18
N LEU A 213 -0.30 -1.46 -9.13
CA LEU A 213 -0.37 -1.77 -10.55
C LEU A 213 0.44 -3.01 -10.92
N LEU A 214 1.69 -3.08 -10.47
CA LEU A 214 2.59 -4.18 -10.75
C LEU A 214 2.11 -5.50 -10.12
N LEU A 215 1.67 -5.46 -8.86
CA LEU A 215 1.10 -6.61 -8.17
C LEU A 215 -0.13 -7.15 -8.92
N TYR A 216 -1.06 -6.27 -9.31
CA TYR A 216 -2.30 -6.67 -9.99
C TYR A 216 -2.02 -7.29 -11.36
N ARG A 217 -1.11 -6.72 -12.14
CA ARG A 217 -0.67 -7.28 -13.42
C ARG A 217 -0.05 -8.67 -13.28
N CYS A 218 0.55 -8.97 -12.13
CA CYS A 218 1.11 -10.29 -11.80
C CYS A 218 0.10 -11.19 -11.06
N GLY A 219 -1.17 -10.77 -10.93
CA GLY A 219 -2.26 -11.55 -10.35
C GLY A 219 -2.36 -11.50 -8.82
N TYR A 220 -1.62 -10.62 -8.15
CA TYR A 220 -1.71 -10.40 -6.70
C TYR A 220 -2.66 -9.22 -6.41
N ILE A 221 -3.97 -9.47 -6.39
CA ILE A 221 -4.97 -8.39 -6.31
C ILE A 221 -5.46 -8.07 -4.90
N VAL A 222 -4.79 -8.57 -3.87
CA VAL A 222 -5.17 -8.34 -2.47
C VAL A 222 -5.31 -6.86 -2.11
N GLY A 223 -4.51 -5.99 -2.73
CA GLY A 223 -4.56 -4.53 -2.53
C GLY A 223 -5.88 -3.88 -2.92
N LYS A 224 -6.75 -4.58 -3.70
CA LYS A 224 -8.13 -4.12 -3.97
C LYS A 224 -9.01 -4.17 -2.72
N TYR A 225 -8.77 -5.13 -1.84
CA TYR A 225 -9.63 -5.44 -0.70
C TYR A 225 -9.02 -5.07 0.65
N ILE A 226 -7.69 -4.95 0.70
CA ILE A 226 -6.92 -4.60 1.90
C ILE A 226 -5.90 -3.53 1.53
N SER A 227 -5.90 -2.41 2.24
CA SER A 227 -4.92 -1.35 2.00
C SER A 227 -3.50 -1.79 2.38
N ILE A 228 -2.65 -1.93 1.39
CA ILE A 228 -1.20 -2.15 1.55
C ILE A 228 -0.56 -0.89 2.15
N GLU A 229 -0.99 0.29 1.73
CA GLU A 229 -0.49 1.58 2.19
C GLU A 229 -0.72 1.80 3.68
N MET A 230 -1.82 1.27 4.22
CA MET A 230 -2.09 1.32 5.67
C MET A 230 -1.03 0.54 6.47
N PHE A 231 -0.55 -0.59 5.97
CA PHE A 231 0.54 -1.32 6.62
C PHE A 231 1.86 -0.58 6.51
N ILE A 232 2.16 0.05 5.36
CA ILE A 232 3.34 0.90 5.19
C ILE A 232 3.27 2.10 6.15
N GLU A 233 2.14 2.77 6.28
CA GLU A 233 1.94 3.88 7.22
C GLU A 233 2.19 3.45 8.66
N LYS A 234 1.65 2.31 9.09
CA LYS A 234 1.83 1.75 10.43
C LYS A 234 3.27 1.34 10.75
N SER A 235 4.06 1.03 9.73
CA SER A 235 5.48 0.64 9.84
C SER A 235 6.40 1.64 9.11
N LYS A 236 6.02 2.92 9.11
CA LYS A 236 6.69 3.99 8.35
C LYS A 236 8.20 4.06 8.62
N GLU A 237 8.61 3.92 9.87
CA GLU A 237 10.03 3.93 10.27
C GLU A 237 10.78 2.77 9.62
N THR A 238 10.27 1.54 9.75
CA THR A 238 10.88 0.33 9.15
C THR A 238 10.93 0.42 7.63
N TYR A 239 9.89 1.00 7.00
CA TYR A 239 9.88 1.25 5.56
C TYR A 239 11.06 2.13 5.13
N TYR A 240 11.27 3.26 5.82
CA TYR A 240 12.36 4.17 5.47
C TYR A 240 13.73 3.61 5.81
N GLU A 241 13.85 2.82 6.89
CA GLU A 241 15.10 2.10 7.22
C GLU A 241 15.46 1.08 6.14
N ALA A 242 14.48 0.26 5.69
CA ALA A 242 14.69 -0.72 4.63
C ALA A 242 15.07 -0.05 3.29
N LEU A 243 14.39 1.06 2.95
CA LEU A 243 14.69 1.85 1.77
C LEU A 243 16.11 2.43 1.83
N LYS A 244 16.47 3.04 2.97
CA LYS A 244 17.81 3.62 3.20
C LYS A 244 18.90 2.58 3.07
N ALA A 245 18.74 1.43 3.72
CA ALA A 245 19.70 0.34 3.66
C ALA A 245 19.92 -0.16 2.23
N SER A 246 18.84 -0.27 1.46
CA SER A 246 18.91 -0.79 0.08
C SER A 246 19.31 0.25 -0.97
N CYS A 247 19.38 1.55 -0.63
CA CYS A 247 19.90 2.60 -1.52
C CYS A 247 21.42 2.81 -1.41
N ILE A 248 22.10 2.23 -0.42
CA ILE A 248 23.56 2.39 -0.25
C ILE A 248 24.30 1.81 -1.45
N GLY A 249 25.14 2.62 -2.12
CA GLY A 249 25.88 2.22 -3.31
C GLY A 249 25.04 2.08 -4.58
N TRP A 250 23.81 2.63 -4.61
CA TRP A 250 22.91 2.50 -5.75
C TRP A 250 23.50 3.09 -7.04
N HIS A 251 24.11 4.26 -7.01
CA HIS A 251 24.70 4.90 -8.18
C HIS A 251 25.85 4.08 -8.80
N GLU A 252 26.57 3.32 -7.98
CA GLU A 252 27.66 2.44 -8.37
C GLU A 252 27.19 1.03 -8.76
N SER A 253 25.87 0.77 -8.77
CA SER A 253 25.25 -0.56 -8.96
C SER A 253 25.79 -1.61 -7.97
N LYS A 254 26.06 -1.19 -6.74
CA LYS A 254 26.56 -2.01 -5.62
C LYS A 254 25.56 -2.13 -4.47
N ASN A 255 24.38 -1.61 -4.66
CA ASN A 255 23.32 -1.67 -3.65
C ASN A 255 22.79 -3.10 -3.46
N ASP A 256 22.20 -3.34 -2.29
CA ASP A 256 21.55 -4.60 -1.95
C ASP A 256 20.03 -4.40 -1.77
N TYR A 257 19.25 -5.01 -2.64
CA TYR A 257 17.78 -4.93 -2.59
C TYR A 257 17.15 -5.76 -1.47
N GLN A 258 17.93 -6.58 -0.74
CA GLN A 258 17.41 -7.60 0.17
C GLN A 258 16.51 -7.01 1.27
N SER A 259 16.95 -5.95 1.95
CA SER A 259 16.20 -5.34 3.05
C SER A 259 14.85 -4.81 2.59
N PHE A 260 14.81 -4.10 1.47
CA PHE A 260 13.59 -3.53 0.92
C PHE A 260 12.66 -4.61 0.38
N THR A 261 13.19 -5.62 -0.32
CA THR A 261 12.42 -6.77 -0.82
C THR A 261 11.77 -7.53 0.32
N SER A 262 12.54 -7.89 1.36
CA SER A 262 12.02 -8.61 2.52
C SER A 262 10.91 -7.83 3.24
N TYR A 263 11.09 -6.51 3.41
CA TYR A 263 10.07 -5.63 3.97
C TYR A 263 8.78 -5.65 3.14
N TYR A 264 8.90 -5.45 1.82
CA TYR A 264 7.74 -5.42 0.90
C TYR A 264 6.96 -6.73 0.89
N LEU A 265 7.66 -7.86 0.81
CA LEU A 265 7.02 -9.18 0.87
C LEU A 265 6.30 -9.38 2.20
N GLY A 266 6.90 -8.93 3.31
CA GLY A 266 6.27 -8.97 4.63
C GLY A 266 4.97 -8.15 4.71
N VAL A 267 4.94 -6.96 4.10
CA VAL A 267 3.73 -6.12 4.02
C VAL A 267 2.65 -6.78 3.18
N ILE A 268 2.99 -7.34 2.01
CA ILE A 268 2.03 -8.03 1.13
C ILE A 268 1.49 -9.28 1.85
N LEU A 269 2.35 -10.05 2.51
CA LEU A 269 1.95 -11.23 3.28
C LEU A 269 0.95 -10.86 4.39
N LYS A 270 1.20 -9.76 5.10
CA LYS A 270 0.29 -9.25 6.12
C LYS A 270 -1.06 -8.82 5.55
N ALA A 271 -1.07 -8.23 4.35
CA ALA A 271 -2.30 -7.89 3.65
C ALA A 271 -3.12 -9.14 3.29
N TYR A 272 -2.48 -10.21 2.83
CA TYR A 272 -3.15 -11.48 2.56
C TYR A 272 -3.69 -12.16 3.83
N GLN A 273 -2.94 -12.14 4.92
CA GLN A 273 -3.40 -12.65 6.22
C GLN A 273 -4.66 -11.91 6.69
N GLU A 274 -4.63 -10.59 6.62
CA GLU A 274 -5.80 -9.76 6.96
C GLU A 274 -6.98 -10.03 6.02
N PHE A 275 -6.74 -10.24 4.73
CA PHE A 275 -7.77 -10.59 3.76
C PHE A 275 -8.43 -11.92 4.10
N GLN A 276 -7.64 -12.96 4.38
CA GLN A 276 -8.15 -14.26 4.80
C GLN A 276 -8.99 -14.14 6.08
N ASP A 277 -8.47 -13.44 7.10
CA ASP A 277 -9.19 -13.23 8.36
C ASP A 277 -10.55 -12.57 8.12
N ARG A 278 -10.62 -11.52 7.29
CA ARG A 278 -11.88 -10.84 6.97
C ARG A 278 -12.84 -11.74 6.22
N VAL A 279 -12.39 -12.46 5.23
CA VAL A 279 -13.23 -13.38 4.45
C VAL A 279 -13.74 -14.52 5.33
N GLU A 280 -12.94 -15.13 6.18
CA GLU A 280 -13.35 -16.19 7.09
C GLU A 280 -14.39 -15.70 8.12
N HIS A 281 -14.23 -14.47 8.65
CA HIS A 281 -15.23 -13.87 9.53
C HIS A 281 -16.56 -13.60 8.84
N LEU A 282 -16.55 -13.41 7.54
CA LEU A 282 -17.74 -13.19 6.71
C LEU A 282 -18.38 -14.53 6.26
N HIS A 283 -17.59 -15.61 6.11
CA HIS A 283 -18.10 -16.97 5.84
C HIS A 283 -18.91 -17.57 6.99
N GLY A 284 -18.74 -17.07 8.21
CA GLY A 284 -19.56 -17.45 9.37
C GLY A 284 -21.04 -17.03 9.27
N LYS A 285 -21.64 -17.04 8.07
CA LYS A 285 -23.07 -16.71 7.86
C LYS A 285 -24.06 -17.56 8.67
N THR A 286 -23.61 -18.68 9.25
CA THR A 286 -24.40 -19.46 10.23
C THR A 286 -24.37 -18.85 11.63
N LEU A 287 -23.43 -17.96 11.92
CA LEU A 287 -23.32 -17.26 13.21
C LEU A 287 -24.13 -15.96 13.18
N SER A 288 -24.80 -15.65 14.30
CA SER A 288 -25.45 -14.35 14.44
C SER A 288 -24.42 -13.21 14.33
N LYS A 289 -24.89 -11.98 14.00
CA LYS A 289 -24.01 -10.80 13.97
C LYS A 289 -23.25 -10.60 15.30
N ALA A 290 -23.90 -10.91 16.42
CA ALA A 290 -23.31 -10.86 17.75
C ALA A 290 -22.21 -11.93 17.92
N ASP A 291 -22.44 -13.18 17.48
CA ASP A 291 -21.46 -14.25 17.58
C ASP A 291 -20.24 -14.00 16.70
N ARG A 292 -20.42 -13.39 15.55
CA ARG A 292 -19.32 -12.96 14.69
C ARG A 292 -18.43 -11.93 15.39
N ILE A 293 -19.02 -10.94 16.07
CA ILE A 293 -18.27 -9.98 16.88
C ILE A 293 -17.52 -10.68 18.02
N LYS A 294 -18.18 -11.62 18.72
CA LYS A 294 -17.57 -12.42 19.80
C LYS A 294 -16.37 -13.23 19.30
N SER A 295 -16.49 -13.85 18.12
CA SER A 295 -15.41 -14.65 17.52
C SER A 295 -14.13 -13.84 17.23
N ILE A 296 -14.22 -12.53 16.98
CA ILE A 296 -13.06 -11.64 16.81
C ILE A 296 -12.22 -11.64 18.10
N PHE A 297 -12.86 -11.55 19.25
CA PHE A 297 -12.18 -11.56 20.55
C PHE A 297 -11.58 -12.91 20.91
N GLN A 298 -12.11 -14.02 20.38
CA GLN A 298 -11.54 -15.36 20.58
C GLN A 298 -10.29 -15.60 19.74
N LYS A 299 -10.22 -15.00 18.54
CA LYS A 299 -9.13 -15.21 17.57
C LYS A 299 -7.99 -14.21 17.69
N ARG A 300 -8.21 -13.04 18.27
CA ARG A 300 -7.21 -11.96 18.38
C ARG A 300 -6.83 -11.71 19.83
N ILE A 301 -5.52 -11.70 20.08
CA ILE A 301 -4.92 -11.34 21.35
C ILE A 301 -4.62 -9.84 21.37
N GLY A 302 -5.03 -9.14 22.41
CA GLY A 302 -4.72 -7.72 22.61
C GLY A 302 -5.92 -6.79 22.50
N LYS A 303 -5.63 -5.50 22.32
CA LYS A 303 -6.64 -4.43 22.29
C LYS A 303 -7.33 -4.39 20.93
N ILE A 304 -8.65 -4.48 20.92
CA ILE A 304 -9.53 -4.38 19.75
C ILE A 304 -10.39 -3.13 19.88
N THR A 305 -10.43 -2.29 18.84
CA THR A 305 -11.26 -1.08 18.79
C THR A 305 -12.56 -1.31 18.02
N LYS A 306 -13.53 -0.40 18.14
CA LYS A 306 -14.75 -0.43 17.32
C LYS A 306 -14.42 -0.32 15.82
N THR A 307 -13.40 0.45 15.48
CA THR A 307 -12.93 0.60 14.10
C THR A 307 -12.38 -0.73 13.54
N ASP A 308 -11.64 -1.49 14.36
CA ASP A 308 -11.16 -2.81 13.97
C ASP A 308 -12.31 -3.79 13.73
N ILE A 309 -13.35 -3.76 14.59
CA ILE A 309 -14.54 -4.59 14.42
C ILE A 309 -15.31 -4.20 13.16
N SER A 310 -15.51 -2.90 12.91
CA SER A 310 -16.16 -2.42 11.67
C SER A 310 -15.38 -2.81 10.42
N ALA A 311 -14.05 -2.77 10.49
CA ALA A 311 -13.20 -3.18 9.37
C ALA A 311 -13.28 -4.69 9.09
N LEU A 312 -13.43 -5.51 10.14
CA LEU A 312 -13.55 -6.97 10.03
C LEU A 312 -14.99 -7.43 9.65
N CYS A 313 -16.00 -6.67 10.03
CA CYS A 313 -17.40 -6.97 9.79
C CYS A 313 -18.11 -5.74 9.18
N PRO A 314 -17.82 -5.36 7.96
CA PRO A 314 -18.35 -4.13 7.35
C PRO A 314 -19.86 -4.15 7.12
N ASP A 315 -20.46 -5.33 7.07
CA ASP A 315 -21.90 -5.55 6.96
C ASP A 315 -22.66 -5.39 8.30
N ILE A 316 -21.96 -5.18 9.40
CA ILE A 316 -22.56 -4.99 10.73
C ILE A 316 -22.56 -3.49 11.06
N SER A 317 -23.77 -2.96 11.32
CA SER A 317 -23.92 -1.54 11.68
C SER A 317 -23.22 -1.21 13.00
N ILE A 318 -22.73 0.02 13.12
CA ILE A 318 -22.06 0.51 14.35
C ILE A 318 -22.95 0.32 15.58
N SER A 319 -24.26 0.55 15.46
CA SER A 319 -25.23 0.36 16.55
C SER A 319 -25.30 -1.10 17.02
N THR A 320 -25.19 -2.06 16.11
CA THR A 320 -25.13 -3.49 16.45
C THR A 320 -23.81 -3.82 17.14
N ILE A 321 -22.69 -3.29 16.67
CA ILE A 321 -21.38 -3.46 17.29
C ILE A 321 -21.42 -2.92 18.72
N GLU A 322 -21.92 -1.71 18.92
CA GLU A 322 -22.01 -1.09 20.25
C GLU A 322 -22.89 -1.87 21.23
N ARG A 323 -24.03 -2.35 20.76
CA ARG A 323 -24.91 -3.18 21.55
C ARG A 323 -24.21 -4.47 21.98
N THR A 324 -23.60 -5.19 21.05
CA THR A 324 -22.91 -6.46 21.36
C THR A 324 -21.72 -6.24 22.30
N LEU A 325 -20.93 -5.18 22.08
CA LEU A 325 -19.84 -4.84 23.01
C LEU A 325 -20.35 -4.52 24.42
N LYS A 326 -21.51 -3.87 24.54
CA LYS A 326 -22.13 -3.61 25.84
C LYS A 326 -22.57 -4.92 26.48
N GLU A 327 -23.22 -5.81 25.75
CA GLU A 327 -23.63 -7.14 26.26
C GLU A 327 -22.40 -7.93 26.72
N MET A 328 -21.29 -7.92 26.00
CA MET A 328 -20.04 -8.61 26.40
C MET A 328 -19.37 -7.97 27.63
N LEU A 329 -19.44 -6.63 27.76
CA LEU A 329 -18.96 -5.92 28.96
C LEU A 329 -19.81 -6.29 30.19
N ASP A 330 -21.14 -6.28 30.04
CA ASP A 330 -22.09 -6.61 31.12
C ASP A 330 -21.96 -8.08 31.54
N ALA A 331 -21.68 -8.98 30.59
CA ALA A 331 -21.35 -10.38 30.82
C ALA A 331 -19.94 -10.62 31.40
N GLY A 332 -19.09 -9.60 31.46
CA GLY A 332 -17.72 -9.72 31.95
C GLY A 332 -16.77 -10.49 31.05
N GLU A 333 -17.13 -10.73 29.79
CA GLU A 333 -16.31 -11.42 28.77
C GLU A 333 -15.14 -10.55 28.32
N ILE A 334 -15.33 -9.23 28.27
CA ILE A 334 -14.32 -8.23 27.88
C ILE A 334 -14.23 -7.09 28.89
N GLN A 335 -13.15 -6.33 28.83
CA GLN A 335 -13.00 -5.10 29.60
C GLN A 335 -12.59 -3.93 28.69
N LYS A 336 -13.07 -2.74 29.04
CA LYS A 336 -12.77 -1.51 28.32
C LYS A 336 -11.41 -0.96 28.73
N VAL A 337 -10.55 -0.62 27.78
CA VAL A 337 -9.23 -0.01 28.01
C VAL A 337 -9.05 1.27 27.20
N GLY A 338 -8.43 2.26 27.81
CA GLY A 338 -8.23 3.59 27.20
C GLY A 338 -9.42 4.53 27.36
N LYS A 339 -9.26 5.78 26.90
CA LYS A 339 -10.28 6.85 26.96
C LYS A 339 -10.39 7.57 25.62
N GLY A 340 -11.56 8.13 25.32
CA GLY A 340 -11.84 8.91 24.13
C GLY A 340 -11.59 8.12 22.84
N ARG A 341 -10.92 8.72 21.85
CA ARG A 341 -10.59 8.08 20.55
C ARG A 341 -9.68 6.85 20.69
N GLY A 342 -8.97 6.73 21.80
CA GLY A 342 -8.10 5.59 22.10
C GLY A 342 -8.81 4.42 22.81
N THR A 343 -10.14 4.44 22.94
CA THR A 343 -10.91 3.38 23.59
C THR A 343 -10.83 2.08 22.79
N GLY A 344 -10.54 0.98 23.47
CA GLY A 344 -10.64 -0.38 22.94
C GLY A 344 -11.07 -1.36 23.99
N TYR A 345 -11.10 -2.61 23.63
CA TYR A 345 -11.61 -3.71 24.44
C TYR A 345 -10.59 -4.85 24.40
N ILE A 346 -10.40 -5.54 25.50
CA ILE A 346 -9.57 -6.75 25.63
C ILE A 346 -10.38 -7.85 26.30
N VAL A 347 -10.08 -9.10 25.99
CA VAL A 347 -10.65 -10.27 26.69
C VAL A 347 -10.17 -10.22 28.13
N LYS A 348 -11.02 -10.62 29.03
CA LYS A 348 -10.76 -10.59 30.48
C LYS A 348 -10.01 -11.86 30.91
#